data_3403368b3749c7c227c037117a0dc2eb
#
_entry.id   3403368b3749c7c227c037117a0dc2eb
#
_cell.length_a   1.000
_cell.length_b   1.000
_cell.length_c   1.000
_cell.angle_alpha   90.00
_cell.angle_beta   90.00
_cell.angle_gamma   90.00
#
_symmetry.space_group_name_H-M   'P 1'
#
loop_
_entity.id
_entity.type
_entity.pdbx_description
1 polymer ?
#
loop_
_entity_poly.entity_id
_entity_poly.type
_entity_poly.pdbx_seq_one_letter_code
_entity_poly.pdbx_strand_id
1 'polypeptide(L)' 'MCLAIPGKIISIKENKAEADFMGARKDVNISLIDFKLNPGDYVLVHAGFVIQRLSTKDAKNSLDAHNKILIK' A
#
# COMPACT_ATOMS: atom_id res chain seq x y z
N MET A 1 -3.76 -13.47 -11.65
CA MET A 1 -2.39 -13.19 -11.19
C MET A 1 -2.42 -12.20 -10.05
N CYS A 2 -1.77 -12.55 -8.96
CA CYS A 2 -1.80 -11.70 -7.76
C CYS A 2 -0.53 -10.87 -7.69
N LEU A 3 -0.67 -9.58 -7.89
CA LEU A 3 0.44 -8.64 -7.80
C LEU A 3 0.24 -7.75 -6.58
N ALA A 4 1.31 -7.50 -5.84
CA ALA A 4 1.27 -6.53 -4.77
C ALA A 4 1.25 -5.13 -5.37
N ILE A 5 0.38 -4.29 -4.83
CA ILE A 5 0.19 -2.93 -5.32
C ILE A 5 0.59 -1.96 -4.22
N PRO A 6 1.43 -0.96 -4.52
CA PRO A 6 1.79 0.04 -3.52
C PRO A 6 0.63 0.98 -3.23
N GLY A 7 0.45 1.30 -1.97
CA GLY A 7 -0.57 2.25 -1.54
C GLY A 7 -0.08 3.07 -0.37
N LYS A 8 -0.73 4.21 -0.12
CA LYS A 8 -0.39 5.11 0.99
C LYS A 8 -1.49 5.02 2.04
N ILE A 9 -1.11 4.77 3.28
CA ILE A 9 -2.08 4.69 4.38
C ILE A 9 -2.59 6.10 4.69
N ILE A 10 -3.90 6.24 4.69
CA ILE A 10 -4.58 7.51 4.99
C ILE A 10 -5.05 7.53 6.44
N SER A 11 -5.70 6.44 6.87
CA SER A 11 -6.21 6.33 8.23
C SER A 11 -6.20 4.87 8.64
N ILE A 12 -6.22 4.64 9.96
CA ILE A 12 -6.16 3.29 10.53
C ILE A 12 -7.28 3.16 11.56
N LYS A 13 -7.98 2.02 11.52
CA LYS A 13 -9.02 1.71 12.49
C LYS A 13 -9.00 0.21 12.77
N GLU A 14 -8.55 -0.15 13.99
CA GLU A 14 -8.47 -1.54 14.42
C GLU A 14 -7.65 -2.41 13.44
N ASN A 15 -8.28 -3.40 12.80
CA ASN A 15 -7.62 -4.32 11.89
C ASN A 15 -7.68 -3.87 10.44
N LYS A 16 -8.21 -2.66 10.18
CA LYS A 16 -8.37 -2.15 8.83
C LYS A 16 -7.74 -0.78 8.72
N ALA A 17 -7.38 -0.43 7.49
CA ALA A 17 -6.88 0.88 7.18
C ALA A 17 -7.46 1.32 5.85
N GLU A 18 -7.54 2.63 5.67
CA GLU A 18 -7.86 3.19 4.35
C GLU A 18 -6.56 3.50 3.65
N ALA A 19 -6.42 3.02 2.43
CA ALA A 19 -5.22 3.25 1.63
C ALA A 19 -5.59 3.93 0.32
N ASP A 20 -4.70 4.80 -0.13
CA ASP A 20 -4.84 5.50 -1.40
C ASP A 20 -3.93 4.86 -2.44
N PHE A 21 -4.51 4.41 -3.52
CA PHE A 21 -3.82 3.78 -4.65
C PHE A 21 -3.89 4.72 -5.85
N MET A 22 -3.02 5.72 -5.85
CA MET A 22 -2.94 6.69 -6.96
C MET A 22 -4.27 7.39 -7.22
N GLY A 23 -4.93 7.83 -6.15
CA GLY A 23 -6.21 8.54 -6.22
C GLY A 23 -7.43 7.69 -5.89
N ALA A 24 -7.30 6.36 -5.93
CA ALA A 24 -8.40 5.47 -5.57
C ALA A 24 -8.23 5.02 -4.12
N ARG A 25 -9.19 5.33 -3.26
CA ARG A 25 -9.14 4.96 -1.85
C ARG A 25 -9.91 3.68 -1.62
N LYS A 26 -9.31 2.74 -0.91
CA LYS A 26 -9.93 1.47 -0.57
C LYS A 26 -9.54 1.05 0.83
N ASP A 27 -10.41 0.27 1.47
CA ASP A 27 -10.11 -0.33 2.75
C ASP A 27 -9.20 -1.54 2.53
N VAL A 28 -8.20 -1.67 3.39
CA VAL A 28 -7.29 -2.80 3.37
C VAL A 28 -7.22 -3.42 4.75
N ASN A 29 -6.90 -4.69 4.79
CA ASN A 29 -6.80 -5.45 6.04
C ASN A 29 -5.35 -5.43 6.51
N ILE A 30 -5.13 -5.06 7.75
CA ILE A 30 -3.79 -4.99 8.34
C ILE A 30 -3.56 -6.05 9.42
N SER A 31 -4.38 -7.09 9.45
CA SER A 31 -4.27 -8.12 10.48
C SER A 31 -3.10 -9.08 10.29
N LEU A 32 -2.50 -9.12 9.10
CA LEU A 32 -1.39 -10.02 8.81
C LEU A 32 -0.01 -9.46 9.20
N ILE A 33 0.06 -8.18 9.51
CA ILE A 33 1.33 -7.54 9.83
C ILE A 33 1.59 -7.60 11.34
N ASP A 34 2.86 -7.64 11.71
CA ASP A 34 3.28 -7.65 13.11
C ASP A 34 4.00 -6.36 13.52
N PHE A 35 3.87 -5.33 12.71
CA PHE A 35 4.45 -4.02 13.00
C PHE A 35 3.36 -2.97 12.98
N LYS A 36 3.66 -1.81 13.57
CA LYS A 36 2.71 -0.71 13.67
C LYS A 36 2.77 0.16 12.42
N LEU A 37 1.61 0.45 11.85
CA LEU A 37 1.49 1.41 10.75
C LEU A 37 1.02 2.76 11.27
N ASN A 38 1.40 3.81 10.55
CA ASN A 38 0.95 5.17 10.82
C ASN A 38 0.38 5.77 9.54
N PRO A 39 -0.57 6.72 9.64
CA PRO A 39 -1.03 7.46 8.47
C PRO A 39 0.17 8.12 7.77
N GLY A 40 0.21 8.02 6.46
CA GLY A 40 1.32 8.52 5.66
C GLY A 40 2.32 7.44 5.27
N ASP A 41 2.26 6.26 5.88
CA ASP A 41 3.14 5.16 5.53
C ASP A 41 2.76 4.57 4.17
N TYR A 42 3.78 4.13 3.42
CA TYR A 42 3.56 3.41 2.18
C TYR A 42 3.66 1.92 2.44
N VAL A 43 2.78 1.16 1.80
CA VAL A 43 2.68 -0.28 2.02
C VAL A 43 2.46 -1.00 0.70
N LEU A 44 2.78 -2.29 0.68
CA LEU A 44 2.39 -3.18 -0.40
C LEU A 44 1.14 -3.94 0.03
N VAL A 45 0.14 -3.96 -0.87
CA VAL A 45 -1.14 -4.61 -0.62
C VAL A 45 -1.33 -5.72 -1.65
N HIS A 46 -1.65 -6.91 -1.16
CA HIS A 46 -1.89 -8.07 -1.97
C HIS A 46 -3.24 -8.68 -1.59
N ALA A 47 -4.15 -8.78 -2.56
CA ALA A 47 -5.48 -9.34 -2.33
C ALA A 47 -6.23 -8.65 -1.18
N GLY A 48 -6.03 -7.36 -1.00
CA GLY A 48 -6.69 -6.59 0.06
C GLY A 48 -5.97 -6.63 1.40
N PHE A 49 -4.83 -7.31 1.53
CA PHE A 49 -4.06 -7.40 2.76
C PHE A 49 -2.74 -6.65 2.63
N VAL A 50 -2.43 -5.86 3.66
CA VAL A 50 -1.09 -5.26 3.75
C VAL A 50 -0.10 -6.35 4.12
N ILE A 51 0.96 -6.49 3.32
CA ILE A 51 1.96 -7.53 3.53
C ILE A 51 3.33 -6.97 3.89
N GLN A 52 3.59 -5.71 3.57
CA GLN A 52 4.90 -5.12 3.79
C GLN A 52 4.79 -3.61 3.86
N ARG A 53 5.64 -2.99 4.71
CA ARG A 53 5.78 -1.54 4.74
C ARG A 53 6.98 -1.14 3.89
N LEU A 54 6.83 -0.09 3.11
CA LEU A 54 7.89 0.43 2.27
C LEU A 54 8.46 1.70 2.88
N SER A 55 9.76 1.95 2.68
CA SER A 55 10.32 3.26 2.95
C SER A 55 9.78 4.24 1.90
N THR A 56 9.83 5.53 2.19
CA THR A 56 9.39 6.54 1.22
C THR A 56 10.11 6.40 -0.11
N LYS A 57 11.40 6.12 -0.06
CA LYS A 57 12.20 5.93 -1.27
C LYS A 57 11.76 4.69 -2.05
N ASP A 58 11.54 3.58 -1.35
CA ASP A 58 11.11 2.34 -1.99
C ASP A 58 9.73 2.47 -2.61
N ALA A 59 8.82 3.16 -1.92
CA ALA A 59 7.48 3.39 -2.42
C ALA A 59 7.51 4.21 -3.71
N LYS A 60 8.31 5.26 -3.73
CA LYS A 60 8.45 6.10 -4.91
C LYS A 60 8.99 5.30 -6.09
N ASN A 61 10.01 4.49 -5.86
CA ASN A 61 10.58 3.66 -6.91
C ASN A 61 9.56 2.63 -7.43
N SER A 62 8.79 2.03 -6.54
CA SER A 62 7.75 1.08 -6.92
C SER A 62 6.66 1.74 -7.75
N LEU A 63 6.22 2.93 -7.37
CA LEU A 63 5.21 3.67 -8.11
C LEU A 63 5.73 4.08 -9.49
N ASP A 64 6.97 4.54 -9.57
CA ASP A 64 7.58 4.92 -10.84
C ASP A 64 7.70 3.71 -11.77
N ALA A 65 8.13 2.57 -11.25
CA ALA A 65 8.24 1.36 -12.04
C ALA A 65 6.87 0.90 -12.55
N HIS A 66 5.86 0.96 -11.70
CA HIS A 66 4.49 0.59 -12.06
C HIS A 66 3.95 1.51 -13.17
N ASN A 67 4.19 2.81 -13.03
CA ASN A 67 3.75 3.79 -14.02
C ASN A 67 4.44 3.57 -15.37
N LYS A 68 5.73 3.24 -15.35
CA LYS A 68 6.46 2.96 -16.59
C LYS A 68 5.88 1.76 -17.33
N ILE A 69 5.50 0.74 -16.59
CA ILE A 69 4.87 -0.44 -17.18
C ILE A 69 3.53 -0.07 -17.82
N LEU A 70 2.75 0.77 -17.15
CA LEU A 70 1.45 1.19 -17.66
C LEU A 70 1.55 2.11 -18.88
N ILE A 71 2.59 2.91 -18.96
CA ILE A 71 2.80 3.85 -20.06
C ILE A 71 3.23 3.14 -21.34
N LYS A 72 3.91 2.03 -21.19
CA LYS A 72 4.29 1.24 -22.35
C LYS A 72 3.11 0.48 -22.90
#